data_6bb5d26eaa67b30f8e72ad658328ecd8
#
_entry.id   6bb5d26eaa67b30f8e72ad658328ecd8
#
_cell.length_a   1.000
_cell.length_b   1.000
_cell.length_c   1.000
_cell.angle_alpha   90.00
_cell.angle_beta   90.00
_cell.angle_gamma   90.00
#
_symmetry.space_group_name_H-M   'P 1'
#
loop_
_entity.id
_entity.type
_entity.pdbx_description
1 polymer ?
#
loop_
_entity_poly.entity_id
_entity_poly.type
_entity_poly.pdbx_seq_one_letter_code
_entity_poly.pdbx_strand_id
1 'polypeptide(L)'
;MSPRLARVVSFFEQISPQDAGRMEVIYSDEAFFKDPFNEVRGPREIARIFAHMFEQVDTPRFIVREAIEQGEQAFLIWDFEFSFKSPLPRGPQVIRGASHLRFASDDRVCLHRDYWDAAQELYEKLPVLGGLMRWLRRRGGIS
;
A
#
# COMPACT_ATOMS: atom_id res chain seq x y z
N MET A 1 15.20 7.12 13.02
CA MET A 1 14.88 6.82 11.61
C MET A 1 15.96 7.40 10.73
N SER A 2 16.50 6.61 9.79
CA SER A 2 17.52 7.11 8.87
C SER A 2 16.94 8.14 7.90
N PRO A 3 17.79 9.01 7.30
CA PRO A 3 17.29 9.97 6.32
C PRO A 3 16.59 9.34 5.13
N ARG A 4 17.08 8.20 4.61
CA ARG A 4 16.42 7.53 3.48
C ARG A 4 15.05 6.98 3.85
N LEU A 5 14.90 6.42 5.04
CA LEU A 5 13.61 5.93 5.51
C LEU A 5 12.66 7.07 5.79
N ALA A 6 13.12 8.15 6.40
CA ALA A 6 12.31 9.33 6.65
C ALA A 6 11.78 9.93 5.33
N ARG A 7 12.60 9.94 4.29
CA ARG A 7 12.20 10.42 2.96
C ARG A 7 11.07 9.57 2.38
N VAL A 8 11.18 8.24 2.49
CA VAL A 8 10.17 7.31 1.99
C VAL A 8 8.85 7.48 2.75
N VAL A 9 8.92 7.53 4.08
CA VAL A 9 7.73 7.73 4.92
C VAL A 9 7.03 9.04 4.57
N SER A 10 7.80 10.13 4.48
CA SER A 10 7.24 11.43 4.12
C SER A 10 6.59 11.42 2.74
N PHE A 11 7.23 10.75 1.77
CA PHE A 11 6.69 10.63 0.42
C PHE A 11 5.31 9.95 0.43
N PHE A 12 5.18 8.83 1.13
CA PHE A 12 3.90 8.11 1.17
C PHE A 12 2.84 8.82 1.99
N GLU A 13 3.21 9.46 3.09
CA GLU A 13 2.24 10.20 3.90
C GLU A 13 1.70 11.44 3.19
N GLN A 14 2.46 11.99 2.24
CA GLN A 14 2.11 13.20 1.50
C GLN A 14 1.81 12.93 0.03
N ILE A 15 1.64 11.67 -0.35
CA ILE A 15 1.47 11.29 -1.76
C ILE A 15 0.22 11.93 -2.36
N SER A 16 0.36 12.41 -3.60
CA SER A 16 -0.72 13.04 -4.35
C SER A 16 -0.73 12.48 -5.78
N PRO A 17 -1.80 12.73 -6.57
CA PRO A 17 -1.83 12.27 -7.96
C PRO A 17 -0.66 12.75 -8.82
N GLN A 18 -0.11 13.93 -8.52
CA GLN A 18 1.04 14.46 -9.24
C GLN A 18 2.32 13.66 -9.00
N ASP A 19 2.42 12.99 -7.85
CA ASP A 19 3.60 12.21 -7.52
C ASP A 19 3.71 10.91 -8.32
N ALA A 20 2.63 10.46 -8.95
CA ALA A 20 2.67 9.29 -9.82
C ALA A 20 3.68 9.44 -10.97
N GLY A 21 3.96 10.69 -11.40
CA GLY A 21 4.95 10.97 -12.42
C GLY A 21 6.38 11.11 -11.89
N ARG A 22 6.60 10.93 -10.59
CA ARG A 22 7.89 11.16 -9.93
C ARG A 22 8.37 9.97 -9.10
N MET A 23 7.92 8.78 -9.44
CA MET A 23 8.25 7.56 -8.67
C MET A 23 9.74 7.22 -8.72
N GLU A 24 10.47 7.69 -9.74
CA GLU A 24 11.93 7.48 -9.86
C GLU A 24 12.73 8.19 -8.76
N VAL A 25 12.13 9.14 -8.05
CA VAL A 25 12.78 9.79 -6.91
C VAL A 25 12.89 8.82 -5.74
N ILE A 26 11.91 7.93 -5.59
CA ILE A 26 11.83 6.99 -4.47
C ILE A 26 12.30 5.59 -4.86
N TYR A 27 11.97 5.13 -6.08
CA TYR A 27 12.24 3.77 -6.51
C TYR A 27 13.41 3.71 -7.48
N SER A 28 14.27 2.69 -7.32
CA SER A 28 15.34 2.42 -8.27
C SER A 28 14.77 1.92 -9.60
N ASP A 29 15.61 1.95 -10.66
CA ASP A 29 15.16 1.65 -12.02
C ASP A 29 14.54 0.27 -12.18
N GLU A 30 15.05 -0.72 -11.42
CA GLU A 30 14.61 -2.11 -11.47
C GLU A 30 13.80 -2.50 -10.22
N ALA A 31 13.23 -1.53 -9.50
CA ALA A 31 12.53 -1.78 -8.26
C ALA A 31 11.39 -2.78 -8.45
N PHE A 32 11.35 -3.79 -7.58
CA PHE A 32 10.27 -4.78 -7.54
C PHE A 32 9.18 -4.29 -6.59
N PHE A 33 7.93 -4.34 -7.04
CA PHE A 33 6.77 -4.00 -6.22
C PHE A 33 5.75 -5.13 -6.26
N LYS A 34 5.23 -5.49 -5.09
CA LYS A 34 4.16 -6.48 -4.98
C LYS A 34 3.17 -6.08 -3.91
N ASP A 35 1.87 -6.21 -4.23
CA ASP A 35 0.77 -6.14 -3.26
C ASP A 35 -0.19 -7.30 -3.52
N PRO A 36 -1.35 -7.40 -2.82
CA PRO A 36 -2.28 -8.51 -3.05
C PRO A 36 -2.81 -8.63 -4.48
N PHE A 37 -2.75 -7.58 -5.28
CA PHE A 37 -3.33 -7.55 -6.63
C PHE A 37 -2.29 -7.39 -7.73
N ASN A 38 -1.09 -6.91 -7.42
CA ASN A 38 -0.13 -6.49 -8.42
C ASN A 38 1.27 -7.05 -8.14
N GLU A 39 2.02 -7.28 -9.21
CA GLU A 39 3.44 -7.62 -9.14
C GLU A 39 4.10 -7.02 -10.38
N VAL A 40 4.93 -6.01 -10.19
CA VAL A 40 5.50 -5.24 -11.29
C VAL A 40 6.96 -4.87 -11.01
N ARG A 41 7.64 -4.35 -12.03
CA ARG A 41 9.01 -3.82 -11.92
C ARG A 41 9.10 -2.43 -12.52
N GLY A 42 9.88 -1.60 -11.85
CA GLY A 42 10.26 -0.27 -12.31
C GLY A 42 9.31 0.83 -11.88
N PRO A 43 9.84 2.06 -11.76
CA PRO A 43 9.03 3.20 -11.29
C PRO A 43 7.82 3.50 -12.16
N ARG A 44 7.91 3.26 -13.47
CA ARG A 44 6.82 3.53 -14.40
C ARG A 44 5.60 2.65 -14.12
N GLU A 45 5.83 1.34 -13.92
CA GLU A 45 4.75 0.41 -13.63
C GLU A 45 4.20 0.63 -12.21
N ILE A 46 5.06 0.96 -11.25
CA ILE A 46 4.63 1.31 -9.90
C ILE A 46 3.75 2.56 -9.93
N ALA A 47 4.13 3.55 -10.73
CA ALA A 47 3.33 4.78 -10.91
C ALA A 47 1.91 4.48 -11.39
N ARG A 48 1.74 3.49 -12.29
CA ARG A 48 0.42 3.08 -12.78
C ARG A 48 -0.45 2.52 -11.68
N ILE A 49 0.13 1.78 -10.74
CA ILE A 49 -0.61 1.24 -9.59
C ILE A 49 -1.14 2.37 -8.72
N PHE A 50 -0.29 3.35 -8.38
CA PHE A 50 -0.71 4.48 -7.55
C PHE A 50 -1.72 5.39 -8.28
N ALA A 51 -1.53 5.62 -9.58
CA ALA A 51 -2.50 6.37 -10.37
C ALA A 51 -3.87 5.70 -10.37
N HIS A 52 -3.90 4.36 -10.52
CA HIS A 52 -5.14 3.59 -10.46
C HIS A 52 -5.81 3.70 -9.10
N MET A 53 -5.03 3.65 -8.02
CA MET A 53 -5.54 3.84 -6.66
C MET A 53 -6.26 5.18 -6.51
N PHE A 54 -5.65 6.28 -6.99
CA PHE A 54 -6.26 7.60 -6.92
C PHE A 54 -7.55 7.70 -7.73
N GLU A 55 -7.72 6.87 -8.76
CA GLU A 55 -8.96 6.81 -9.54
C GLU A 55 -10.06 6.01 -8.83
N GLN A 56 -9.68 5.02 -8.00
CA GLN A 56 -10.61 4.08 -7.41
C GLN A 56 -11.19 4.55 -6.07
N VAL A 57 -10.49 5.38 -5.34
CA VAL A 57 -10.91 5.81 -4.01
C VAL A 57 -10.84 7.32 -3.84
N ASP A 58 -11.61 7.84 -2.88
CA ASP A 58 -11.61 9.25 -2.50
C ASP A 58 -10.75 9.46 -1.26
N THR A 59 -10.06 10.60 -1.21
CA THR A 59 -9.27 11.07 -0.06
C THR A 59 -8.33 10.01 0.51
N PRO A 60 -7.50 9.36 -0.33
CA PRO A 60 -6.56 8.35 0.18
C PRO A 60 -5.47 9.00 1.02
N ARG A 61 -5.13 8.36 2.15
CA ARG A 61 -4.11 8.85 3.06
C ARG A 61 -3.41 7.70 3.75
N PHE A 62 -2.08 7.67 3.67
CA PHE A 62 -1.27 6.73 4.43
C PHE A 62 -0.82 7.36 5.74
N ILE A 63 -0.92 6.61 6.83
CA ILE A 63 -0.43 7.02 8.14
C ILE A 63 0.51 5.92 8.63
N VAL A 64 1.80 6.23 8.71
CA VAL A 64 2.80 5.29 9.18
C VAL A 64 2.79 5.28 10.71
N ARG A 65 2.43 4.14 11.28
CA ARG A 65 2.34 3.99 12.73
C ARG A 65 3.67 3.59 13.35
N GLU A 66 4.42 2.73 12.68
CA GLU A 66 5.71 2.24 13.16
C GLU A 66 6.66 2.09 11.98
N ALA A 67 7.95 2.29 12.22
CA ALA A 67 9.00 2.08 11.25
C ALA A 67 10.16 1.34 11.93
N ILE A 68 10.59 0.25 11.33
CA ILE A 68 11.67 -0.59 11.84
C ILE A 68 12.69 -0.71 10.72
N GLU A 69 13.96 -0.41 11.03
CA GLU A 69 15.03 -0.49 10.05
C GLU A 69 16.17 -1.34 10.57
N GLN A 70 16.69 -2.22 9.71
CA GLN A 70 17.85 -3.04 10.03
C GLN A 70 18.66 -3.25 8.75
N GLY A 71 19.91 -2.75 8.73
CA GLY A 71 20.76 -2.86 7.55
C GLY A 71 20.12 -2.16 6.34
N GLU A 72 20.02 -2.89 5.23
CA GLU A 72 19.49 -2.36 3.98
C GLU A 72 17.99 -2.57 3.84
N GLN A 73 17.28 -2.90 4.91
CA GLN A 73 15.85 -3.17 4.83
C GLN A 73 15.08 -2.47 5.96
N ALA A 74 13.79 -2.28 5.72
CA ALA A 74 12.90 -1.68 6.67
C ALA A 74 11.51 -2.29 6.57
N PHE A 75 10.76 -2.19 7.67
CA PHE A 75 9.34 -2.51 7.71
C PHE A 75 8.58 -1.30 8.19
N LEU A 76 7.50 -0.98 7.50
CA LEU A 76 6.56 0.07 7.89
C LEU A 76 5.24 -0.59 8.27
N ILE A 77 4.68 -0.17 9.39
CA ILE A 77 3.31 -0.56 9.79
C ILE A 77 2.45 0.67 9.58
N TRP A 78 1.38 0.53 8.80
CA TRP A 78 0.59 1.69 8.39
C TRP A 78 -0.91 1.42 8.39
N ASP A 79 -1.67 2.52 8.47
CA ASP A 79 -3.08 2.58 8.17
C ASP A 79 -3.25 3.30 6.83
N PHE A 80 -4.08 2.76 5.95
CA PHE A 80 -4.50 3.43 4.74
C PHE A 80 -5.97 3.84 4.89
N GLU A 81 -6.21 5.13 5.01
CA GLU A 81 -7.54 5.70 5.16
C GLU A 81 -8.06 6.19 3.81
N PHE A 82 -9.33 5.92 3.53
CA PHE A 82 -9.94 6.31 2.27
C PHE A 82 -11.46 6.22 2.37
N SER A 83 -12.15 6.66 1.32
CA SER A 83 -13.58 6.42 1.14
C SER A 83 -13.80 5.76 -0.21
N PHE A 84 -14.75 4.83 -0.30
CA PHE A 84 -15.13 4.27 -1.59
C PHE A 84 -15.86 5.32 -2.42
N LYS A 85 -15.67 5.26 -3.75
CA LYS A 85 -16.45 6.07 -4.68
C LYS A 85 -17.84 5.46 -4.86
N SER A 86 -18.82 6.33 -5.14
CA SER A 86 -20.18 5.89 -5.48
C SER A 86 -20.14 4.88 -6.65
N PRO A 87 -20.96 3.80 -6.65
CA PRO A 87 -22.08 3.50 -5.74
C PRO A 87 -21.72 2.65 -4.52
N LEU A 88 -20.45 2.44 -4.22
CA LEU A 88 -20.03 1.63 -3.07
C LEU A 88 -20.35 2.36 -1.75
N PRO A 89 -20.34 1.63 -0.61
CA PRO A 89 -20.67 2.22 0.69
C PRO A 89 -19.85 3.46 0.98
N ARG A 90 -20.51 4.51 1.49
CA ARG A 90 -19.85 5.77 1.84
C ARG A 90 -19.33 5.72 3.26
N GLY A 91 -18.44 6.65 3.56
CA GLY A 91 -17.86 6.83 4.86
C GLY A 91 -16.40 6.39 4.91
N PRO A 92 -15.69 6.75 5.98
CA PRO A 92 -14.27 6.45 6.10
C PRO A 92 -14.02 4.95 6.22
N GLN A 93 -13.03 4.48 5.49
CA GLN A 93 -12.54 3.11 5.54
C GLN A 93 -11.08 3.10 5.96
N VAL A 94 -10.62 2.03 6.57
CA VAL A 94 -9.22 1.84 6.94
C VAL A 94 -8.77 0.45 6.53
N ILE A 95 -7.63 0.39 5.83
CA ILE A 95 -6.90 -0.85 5.58
C ILE A 95 -5.62 -0.79 6.39
N ARG A 96 -5.38 -1.80 7.22
CA ARG A 96 -4.17 -1.92 8.03
C ARG A 96 -3.20 -2.86 7.32
N GLY A 97 -1.96 -2.44 7.22
CA GLY A 97 -0.98 -3.24 6.52
C GLY A 97 0.44 -2.95 6.94
N ALA A 98 1.34 -3.63 6.27
CA ALA A 98 2.78 -3.46 6.46
C ALA A 98 3.47 -3.51 5.12
N SER A 99 4.59 -2.78 5.01
CA SER A 99 5.44 -2.82 3.83
C SER A 99 6.83 -3.30 4.21
N HIS A 100 7.34 -4.25 3.44
CA HIS A 100 8.75 -4.63 3.49
C HIS A 100 9.48 -3.85 2.41
N LEU A 101 10.52 -3.13 2.79
CA LEU A 101 11.33 -2.32 1.89
C LEU A 101 12.78 -2.79 1.91
N ARG A 102 13.44 -2.76 0.75
CA ARG A 102 14.90 -2.86 0.64
C ARG A 102 15.42 -1.66 -0.10
N PHE A 103 16.59 -1.18 0.33
CA PHE A 103 17.23 -0.02 -0.26
C PHE A 103 18.38 -0.45 -1.18
N ALA A 104 18.48 0.20 -2.33
CA ALA A 104 19.60 0.07 -3.25
C ALA A 104 20.79 0.91 -2.74
N SER A 105 21.93 0.78 -3.40
CA SER A 105 23.15 1.50 -2.99
C SER A 105 23.03 3.02 -3.06
N ASP A 106 22.07 3.53 -3.85
CA ASP A 106 21.81 4.97 -3.96
C ASP A 106 20.67 5.43 -3.02
N ASP A 107 20.31 4.60 -2.05
CA ASP A 107 19.27 4.87 -1.06
C ASP A 107 17.84 4.97 -1.61
N ARG A 108 17.63 4.58 -2.87
CA ARG A 108 16.27 4.40 -3.40
C ARG A 108 15.78 3.00 -3.06
N VAL A 109 14.47 2.84 -3.02
CA VAL A 109 13.83 1.54 -2.75
C VAL A 109 13.99 0.64 -3.97
N CYS A 110 14.55 -0.55 -3.77
CA CYS A 110 14.68 -1.56 -4.82
C CYS A 110 13.71 -2.73 -4.66
N LEU A 111 13.09 -2.86 -3.48
CA LEU A 111 12.02 -3.83 -3.23
C LEU A 111 10.99 -3.18 -2.32
N HIS A 112 9.72 -3.31 -2.70
CA HIS A 112 8.58 -2.85 -1.92
C HIS A 112 7.50 -3.92 -1.99
N ARG A 113 7.25 -4.59 -0.90
CA ARG A 113 6.16 -5.58 -0.85
C ARG A 113 5.19 -5.22 0.26
N ASP A 114 3.92 -5.05 -0.10
CA ASP A 114 2.84 -4.77 0.83
C ASP A 114 2.19 -6.06 1.29
N TYR A 115 1.96 -6.15 2.59
CA TYR A 115 1.27 -7.27 3.24
C TYR A 115 0.02 -6.75 3.91
N TRP A 116 -1.14 -7.13 3.42
CA TRP A 116 -2.41 -6.86 4.07
C TRP A 116 -3.43 -7.91 3.64
N ASP A 117 -4.41 -8.13 4.51
CA ASP A 117 -5.42 -9.16 4.28
C ASP A 117 -6.54 -8.56 3.43
N ALA A 118 -6.52 -8.83 2.12
CA ALA A 118 -7.51 -8.28 1.19
C ALA A 118 -8.92 -8.80 1.50
N ALA A 119 -9.05 -10.03 1.97
CA ALA A 119 -10.36 -10.59 2.32
C ALA A 119 -10.97 -9.84 3.50
N GLN A 120 -10.21 -9.67 4.59
CA GLN A 120 -10.69 -8.99 5.78
C GLN A 120 -10.78 -7.48 5.62
N GLU A 121 -9.73 -6.87 5.07
CA GLU A 121 -9.61 -5.40 5.06
C GLU A 121 -10.39 -4.76 3.91
N LEU A 122 -10.69 -5.49 2.84
CA LEU A 122 -11.38 -4.92 1.68
C LEU A 122 -12.66 -5.67 1.33
N TYR A 123 -12.56 -6.96 0.98
CA TYR A 123 -13.69 -7.67 0.40
C TYR A 123 -14.85 -7.86 1.37
N GLU A 124 -14.58 -8.03 2.66
CA GLU A 124 -15.63 -8.14 3.68
C GLU A 124 -16.43 -6.84 3.85
N LYS A 125 -15.90 -5.71 3.38
CA LYS A 125 -16.56 -4.40 3.46
C LYS A 125 -17.51 -4.16 2.29
N LEU A 126 -17.46 -4.98 1.24
CA LEU A 126 -18.35 -4.86 0.09
C LEU A 126 -19.64 -5.63 0.34
N PRO A 127 -20.82 -5.09 -0.08
CA PRO A 127 -22.11 -5.64 0.32
C PRO A 127 -22.33 -7.13 0.01
N VAL A 128 -22.08 -7.55 -1.23
CA VAL A 128 -22.31 -8.95 -1.66
C VAL A 128 -21.03 -9.78 -1.48
N LEU A 129 -19.93 -9.31 -2.07
CA LEU A 129 -18.66 -10.00 -2.01
C LEU A 129 -18.15 -10.13 -0.58
N GLY A 130 -18.35 -9.08 0.24
CA GLY A 130 -17.98 -9.10 1.65
C GLY A 130 -18.66 -10.19 2.42
N GLY A 131 -19.97 -10.42 2.16
CA GLY A 131 -20.72 -11.50 2.79
C GLY A 131 -20.15 -12.87 2.44
N LEU A 132 -19.83 -13.09 1.16
CA LEU A 132 -19.22 -14.34 0.70
C LEU A 132 -17.85 -14.57 1.36
N MET A 133 -17.01 -13.53 1.38
CA MET A 133 -15.68 -13.64 1.97
C MET A 133 -15.73 -13.92 3.48
N ARG A 134 -16.65 -13.28 4.21
CA ARG A 134 -16.85 -13.56 5.63
C ARG A 134 -17.30 -15.00 5.86
N TRP A 135 -18.21 -15.49 5.00
CA TRP A 135 -18.68 -16.88 5.09
C TRP A 135 -17.55 -17.88 4.86
N LEU A 136 -16.72 -17.66 3.82
CA LEU A 136 -15.58 -18.53 3.52
C LEU A 136 -14.58 -18.54 4.69
N ARG A 137 -14.32 -17.39 5.29
CA ARG A 137 -13.39 -17.29 6.42
C ARG A 137 -13.89 -18.08 7.63
N ARG A 138 -15.19 -18.02 7.92
CA ARG A 138 -15.77 -18.81 9.01
C ARG A 138 -15.68 -20.31 8.76
N ARG A 139 -15.83 -20.73 7.51
CA ARG A 139 -15.75 -22.16 7.15
C ARG A 139 -14.32 -22.69 7.20
N GLY A 140 -13.35 -21.88 6.84
CA GLY A 140 -11.95 -22.28 6.79
C GLY A 140 -11.17 -22.04 8.07
N GLY A 141 -11.70 -21.23 9.00
CA GLY A 141 -11.01 -20.84 10.21
C GLY A 141 -11.23 -21.81 11.37
N ILE A 142 -10.34 -21.73 12.36
CA ILE A 142 -10.51 -22.37 13.66
C ILE A 142 -11.34 -21.42 14.51
N SER A 143 -12.49 -21.82 14.93
CA SER A 143 -13.36 -21.00 15.76
C SER A 143 -13.59 -21.60 17.14
#